data_07e0c7ec99dd1ea4e93fc74988735f49
#
_entry.id   07e0c7ec99dd1ea4e93fc74988735f49
#
_cell.length_a   1.000
_cell.length_b   1.000
_cell.length_c   1.000
_cell.angle_alpha   90.00
_cell.angle_beta   90.00
_cell.angle_gamma   90.00
#
_symmetry.space_group_name_H-M   'P 1'
#
loop_
_entity.id
_entity.type
_entity.pdbx_description
1 polymer ?
#
loop_
_entity_poly.entity_id
_entity_poly.type
_entity_poly.pdbx_seq_one_letter_code
_entity_poly.pdbx_strand_id
1 'polypeptide(L)'
;MAEDIRLWEIGGDKKLKEIDKSDLKKAGYKEEDDLESWIENDISLISDDLLIIGRQIRTLYGGEIDLLCLDRNGNLVILELKRDRTPREVTAQVLDYASWVKDLSYDDIVEIGGKYFKEEQSLESAFRETFDEGLPDTLNETHRMMIVASEMDDETERIIRYLSEVHGVDINFIKFQFFKNAEGKELLARVFLI
;
A
#
# COMPACT_ATOMS: atom_id res chain seq x y z
N MET A 1 -12.48 9.15 13.86
CA MET A 1 -13.76 8.47 13.53
C MET A 1 -13.52 7.67 12.27
N ALA A 2 -13.65 6.36 12.32
CA ALA A 2 -13.54 5.53 11.13
C ALA A 2 -14.59 6.03 10.11
N GLU A 3 -14.16 6.40 8.91
CA GLU A 3 -15.08 6.81 7.85
C GLU A 3 -15.99 5.64 7.47
N ASP A 4 -17.32 5.85 7.58
CA ASP A 4 -18.30 4.85 7.22
C ASP A 4 -18.60 4.95 5.72
N ILE A 5 -17.97 4.09 4.92
CA ILE A 5 -18.24 4.02 3.48
C ILE A 5 -19.55 3.28 3.28
N ARG A 6 -20.48 3.89 2.56
CA ARG A 6 -21.73 3.28 2.13
C ARG A 6 -21.87 3.40 0.61
N LEU A 7 -22.27 2.32 -0.04
CA LEU A 7 -22.44 2.26 -1.48
C LEU A 7 -23.90 1.94 -1.82
N TRP A 8 -24.40 2.53 -2.90
CA TRP A 8 -25.71 2.23 -3.46
C TRP A 8 -25.60 1.97 -4.95
N GLU A 9 -26.28 0.96 -5.39
CA GLU A 9 -26.50 0.67 -6.80
C GLU A 9 -27.73 1.47 -7.29
N ILE A 10 -27.62 2.07 -8.46
CA ILE A 10 -28.74 2.75 -9.12
C ILE A 10 -29.39 1.73 -10.06
N GLY A 11 -30.55 1.23 -9.69
CA GLY A 11 -31.32 0.31 -10.53
C GLY A 11 -31.87 0.95 -11.80
N GLY A 12 -32.24 0.16 -12.78
CA GLY A 12 -32.84 0.63 -14.02
C GLY A 12 -34.16 1.38 -13.82
N ASP A 13 -34.86 1.17 -12.71
CA ASP A 13 -36.02 1.89 -12.23
C ASP A 13 -35.70 3.22 -11.49
N LYS A 14 -34.41 3.62 -11.48
CA LYS A 14 -33.87 4.80 -10.78
C LYS A 14 -34.01 4.75 -9.26
N LYS A 15 -34.23 3.55 -8.68
CA LYS A 15 -34.19 3.37 -7.23
C LYS A 15 -32.79 3.02 -6.75
N LEU A 16 -32.50 3.50 -5.55
CA LEU A 16 -31.24 3.18 -4.87
C LEU A 16 -31.41 1.89 -4.07
N LYS A 17 -30.45 0.99 -4.25
CA LYS A 17 -30.34 -0.24 -3.46
C LYS A 17 -28.98 -0.23 -2.77
N GLU A 18 -29.00 -0.26 -1.45
CA GLU A 18 -27.75 -0.29 -0.69
C GLU A 18 -27.01 -1.61 -0.95
N ILE A 19 -25.68 -1.52 -1.10
CA ILE A 19 -24.79 -2.66 -1.26
C ILE A 19 -24.18 -2.94 0.11
N ASP A 20 -24.39 -4.15 0.60
CA ASP A 20 -23.89 -4.54 1.91
C ASP A 20 -22.38 -4.63 1.93
N LYS A 21 -21.78 -4.17 3.03
CA LYS A 21 -20.39 -4.46 3.35
C LYS A 21 -20.23 -5.98 3.48
N SER A 22 -19.17 -6.48 2.91
CA SER A 22 -18.78 -7.87 3.01
C SER A 22 -17.32 -7.98 3.46
N ASP A 23 -16.91 -9.18 3.76
CA ASP A 23 -15.58 -9.49 4.25
C ASP A 23 -14.87 -10.32 3.18
N LEU A 24 -13.65 -9.93 2.79
CA LEU A 24 -12.83 -10.66 1.82
C LEU A 24 -12.67 -12.12 2.21
N LYS A 25 -12.48 -12.39 3.50
CA LYS A 25 -12.36 -13.75 4.03
C LYS A 25 -13.63 -14.57 3.85
N LYS A 26 -14.81 -13.98 4.09
CA LYS A 26 -16.11 -14.64 3.86
C LYS A 26 -16.37 -14.88 2.37
N ALA A 27 -15.82 -14.03 1.51
CA ALA A 27 -15.89 -14.17 0.06
C ALA A 27 -14.92 -15.24 -0.48
N GLY A 28 -14.02 -15.77 0.36
CA GLY A 28 -13.06 -16.81 0.00
C GLY A 28 -11.70 -16.31 -0.47
N TYR A 29 -11.48 -15.00 -0.41
CA TYR A 29 -10.20 -14.41 -0.75
C TYR A 29 -9.17 -14.60 0.37
N LYS A 30 -7.93 -14.86 -0.02
CA LYS A 30 -6.77 -14.89 0.86
C LYS A 30 -6.13 -13.51 0.80
N GLU A 31 -6.33 -12.71 1.85
CA GLU A 31 -5.94 -11.30 1.83
C GLU A 31 -4.47 -11.07 1.50
N GLU A 32 -3.54 -11.86 2.07
CA GLU A 32 -2.12 -11.70 1.79
C GLU A 32 -1.80 -12.04 0.33
N ASP A 33 -2.29 -13.17 -0.16
CA ASP A 33 -1.99 -13.62 -1.52
C ASP A 33 -2.76 -12.80 -2.57
N ASP A 34 -4.07 -12.55 -2.34
CA ASP A 34 -4.93 -11.90 -3.32
C ASP A 34 -4.74 -10.37 -3.34
N LEU A 35 -4.76 -9.71 -2.16
CA LEU A 35 -4.62 -8.26 -2.07
C LEU A 35 -3.21 -7.81 -2.52
N GLU A 36 -2.17 -8.50 -2.07
CA GLU A 36 -0.80 -8.24 -2.49
C GLU A 36 -0.65 -8.40 -4.01
N SER A 37 -1.21 -9.49 -4.58
CA SER A 37 -1.19 -9.73 -6.01
C SER A 37 -1.98 -8.69 -6.80
N TRP A 38 -3.13 -8.23 -6.29
CA TRP A 38 -3.89 -7.15 -6.94
C TRP A 38 -3.11 -5.86 -6.97
N ILE A 39 -2.48 -5.48 -5.86
CA ILE A 39 -1.65 -4.27 -5.77
C ILE A 39 -0.40 -4.40 -6.65
N GLU A 40 0.25 -5.56 -6.67
CA GLU A 40 1.41 -5.81 -7.53
C GLU A 40 1.04 -5.73 -9.02
N ASN A 41 -0.12 -6.24 -9.40
CA ASN A 41 -0.60 -6.17 -10.80
C ASN A 41 -1.09 -4.77 -11.19
N ASP A 42 -1.58 -3.99 -10.23
CA ASP A 42 -2.10 -2.63 -10.46
C ASP A 42 -1.84 -1.74 -9.23
N ILE A 43 -0.68 -1.10 -9.22
CA ILE A 43 -0.27 -0.19 -8.15
C ILE A 43 -1.17 1.06 -8.06
N SER A 44 -1.95 1.37 -9.09
CA SER A 44 -2.92 2.48 -9.07
C SER A 44 -3.99 2.27 -8.00
N LEU A 45 -4.20 1.03 -7.53
CA LEU A 45 -4.99 0.74 -6.32
C LEU A 45 -4.47 1.49 -5.09
N ILE A 46 -3.20 1.83 -5.05
CA ILE A 46 -2.57 2.64 -4.01
C ILE A 46 -2.38 4.08 -4.52
N SER A 47 -1.64 4.26 -5.61
CA SER A 47 -1.39 5.57 -6.23
C SER A 47 -0.82 5.42 -7.64
N ASP A 48 -1.23 6.31 -8.56
CA ASP A 48 -0.64 6.42 -9.90
C ASP A 48 0.81 6.96 -9.87
N ASP A 49 1.25 7.53 -8.74
CA ASP A 49 2.60 8.08 -8.54
C ASP A 49 3.56 7.09 -7.87
N LEU A 50 3.33 5.78 -8.04
CA LEU A 50 4.22 4.75 -7.49
C LEU A 50 4.68 3.75 -8.56
N LEU A 51 5.93 3.33 -8.44
CA LEU A 51 6.54 2.22 -9.17
C LEU A 51 6.98 1.16 -8.16
N ILE A 52 6.48 -0.06 -8.25
CA ILE A 52 6.96 -1.18 -7.43
C ILE A 52 8.37 -1.55 -7.91
N ILE A 53 9.31 -1.60 -6.98
CA ILE A 53 10.72 -1.98 -7.23
C ILE A 53 11.14 -3.22 -6.45
N GLY A 54 10.26 -3.74 -5.59
CA GLY A 54 10.56 -4.94 -4.83
C GLY A 54 9.35 -5.52 -4.13
N ARG A 55 9.36 -6.83 -3.96
CA ARG A 55 8.36 -7.62 -3.25
C ARG A 55 9.04 -8.56 -2.27
N GLN A 56 8.50 -8.67 -1.05
CA GLN A 56 9.01 -9.52 0.03
C GLN A 56 10.52 -9.30 0.28
N ILE A 57 10.87 -8.02 0.46
CA ILE A 57 12.26 -7.59 0.62
C ILE A 57 12.71 -7.86 2.06
N ARG A 58 13.69 -8.73 2.21
CA ARG A 58 14.29 -9.01 3.52
C ARG A 58 15.23 -7.91 3.95
N THR A 59 14.96 -7.35 5.12
CA THR A 59 15.86 -6.39 5.75
C THR A 59 17.04 -7.08 6.43
N LEU A 60 18.11 -6.35 6.68
CA LEU A 60 19.28 -6.88 7.39
C LEU A 60 18.96 -7.29 8.84
N TYR A 61 17.84 -6.84 9.39
CA TYR A 61 17.45 -7.07 10.78
C TYR A 61 16.37 -8.16 10.93
N GLY A 62 16.10 -8.92 9.85
CA GLY A 62 15.20 -10.07 9.86
C GLY A 62 13.72 -9.74 9.61
N GLY A 63 13.39 -8.50 9.28
CA GLY A 63 12.07 -8.13 8.79
C GLY A 63 11.91 -8.43 7.29
N GLU A 64 10.67 -8.44 6.81
CA GLU A 64 10.33 -8.63 5.39
C GLU A 64 9.27 -7.59 5.01
N ILE A 65 9.62 -6.68 4.09
CA ILE A 65 8.73 -5.64 3.56
C ILE A 65 7.90 -6.27 2.45
N ASP A 66 6.57 -6.16 2.53
CA ASP A 66 5.68 -6.77 1.54
C ASP A 66 5.91 -6.16 0.15
N LEU A 67 5.81 -4.84 0.00
CA LEU A 67 6.14 -4.15 -1.24
C LEU A 67 6.97 -2.90 -0.96
N LEU A 68 8.02 -2.70 -1.77
CA LEU A 68 8.83 -1.48 -1.78
C LEU A 68 8.64 -0.77 -3.11
N CYS A 69 8.33 0.52 -3.05
CA CYS A 69 8.06 1.34 -4.22
C CYS A 69 8.98 2.57 -4.28
N LEU A 70 9.12 3.14 -5.47
CA LEU A 70 9.61 4.51 -5.70
C LEU A 70 8.44 5.41 -6.07
N ASP A 71 8.44 6.63 -5.56
CA ASP A 71 7.59 7.68 -6.10
C ASP A 71 8.29 8.45 -7.24
N ARG A 72 7.54 9.35 -7.89
CA ARG A 72 8.02 10.19 -9.00
C ARG A 72 9.27 11.02 -8.65
N ASN A 73 9.48 11.35 -7.38
CA ASN A 73 10.65 12.10 -6.93
C ASN A 73 11.84 11.20 -6.58
N GLY A 74 11.72 9.88 -6.75
CA GLY A 74 12.75 8.92 -6.38
C GLY A 74 12.81 8.61 -4.88
N ASN A 75 11.77 8.93 -4.11
CA ASN A 75 11.68 8.59 -2.70
C ASN A 75 11.08 7.19 -2.51
N LEU A 76 11.56 6.49 -1.49
CA LEU A 76 11.07 5.15 -1.19
C LEU A 76 9.73 5.19 -0.44
N VAL A 77 8.85 4.26 -0.81
CA VAL A 77 7.55 4.04 -0.17
C VAL A 77 7.44 2.59 0.26
N ILE A 78 7.29 2.39 1.56
CA ILE A 78 7.08 1.08 2.17
C ILE A 78 5.58 0.82 2.20
N LEU A 79 5.15 -0.30 1.61
CA LEU A 79 3.78 -0.79 1.76
C LEU A 79 3.81 -2.04 2.63
N GLU A 80 3.09 -2.00 3.74
CA GLU A 80 2.87 -3.14 4.64
C GLU A 80 1.42 -3.56 4.56
N LEU A 81 1.18 -4.80 4.19
CA LEU A 81 -0.15 -5.36 3.99
C LEU A 81 -0.56 -6.18 5.21
N LYS A 82 -1.77 -5.97 5.70
CA LYS A 82 -2.30 -6.74 6.81
C LYS A 82 -3.62 -7.39 6.39
N ARG A 83 -3.67 -8.68 6.65
CA ARG A 83 -4.76 -9.56 6.27
C ARG A 83 -6.09 -9.24 6.95
N ASP A 84 -6.00 -8.99 8.24
CA ASP A 84 -7.17 -8.78 9.09
C ASP A 84 -7.08 -7.38 9.75
N ARG A 85 -7.64 -7.27 10.93
CA ARG A 85 -7.49 -6.10 11.78
C ARG A 85 -6.02 -5.84 12.11
N THR A 86 -5.57 -4.65 11.85
CA THR A 86 -4.17 -4.24 12.09
C THR A 86 -3.89 -4.14 13.58
N PRO A 87 -3.02 -4.99 14.14
CA PRO A 87 -2.60 -4.83 15.51
C PRO A 87 -1.65 -3.63 15.62
N ARG A 88 -1.62 -2.97 16.78
CA ARG A 88 -0.72 -1.81 17.03
C ARG A 88 0.76 -2.09 16.76
N GLU A 89 1.17 -3.35 16.83
CA GLU A 89 2.53 -3.80 16.53
C GLU A 89 2.97 -3.49 15.09
N VAL A 90 2.02 -3.33 14.15
CA VAL A 90 2.35 -2.96 12.76
C VAL A 90 3.04 -1.60 12.67
N THR A 91 2.73 -0.66 13.57
CA THR A 91 3.40 0.65 13.60
C THR A 91 4.88 0.52 13.96
N ALA A 92 5.22 -0.36 14.91
CA ALA A 92 6.61 -0.67 15.23
C ALA A 92 7.31 -1.38 14.08
N GLN A 93 6.62 -2.27 13.38
CA GLN A 93 7.13 -3.01 12.24
C GLN A 93 7.51 -2.07 11.08
N VAL A 94 6.61 -1.16 10.68
CA VAL A 94 6.92 -0.23 9.58
C VAL A 94 8.00 0.80 9.96
N LEU A 95 8.08 1.19 11.23
CA LEU A 95 9.16 2.05 11.73
C LEU A 95 10.52 1.31 11.73
N ASP A 96 10.55 0.02 12.04
CA ASP A 96 11.76 -0.81 11.91
C ASP A 96 12.21 -0.85 10.46
N TYR A 97 11.30 -1.09 9.52
CA TYR A 97 11.60 -1.07 8.08
C TYR A 97 12.10 0.29 7.61
N ALA A 98 11.43 1.36 8.02
CA ALA A 98 11.83 2.73 7.69
C ALA A 98 13.25 3.04 8.19
N SER A 99 13.61 2.53 9.37
CA SER A 99 14.95 2.68 9.94
C SER A 99 16.05 2.04 9.09
N TRP A 100 15.74 0.97 8.39
CA TRP A 100 16.65 0.31 7.44
C TRP A 100 16.61 0.99 6.06
N VAL A 101 15.40 1.28 5.55
CA VAL A 101 15.20 1.89 4.23
C VAL A 101 15.91 3.23 4.11
N LYS A 102 15.92 4.06 5.17
CA LYS A 102 16.56 5.39 5.17
C LYS A 102 18.07 5.35 4.85
N ASP A 103 18.72 4.21 5.10
CA ASP A 103 20.17 4.04 4.92
C ASP A 103 20.52 3.37 3.57
N LEU A 104 19.51 3.04 2.73
CA LEU A 104 19.73 2.50 1.40
C LEU A 104 20.35 3.55 0.46
N SER A 105 21.48 3.19 -0.13
CA SER A 105 22.15 4.01 -1.14
C SER A 105 21.46 3.91 -2.51
N TYR A 106 21.83 4.78 -3.44
CA TYR A 106 21.43 4.72 -4.84
C TYR A 106 21.69 3.33 -5.45
N ASP A 107 22.88 2.79 -5.24
CA ASP A 107 23.29 1.49 -5.77
C ASP A 107 22.46 0.34 -5.18
N ASP A 108 22.16 0.39 -3.87
CA ASP A 108 21.29 -0.61 -3.21
C ASP A 108 19.90 -0.61 -3.83
N ILE A 109 19.33 0.56 -4.10
CA ILE A 109 17.99 0.71 -4.69
C ILE A 109 17.97 0.18 -6.12
N VAL A 110 19.00 0.51 -6.91
CA VAL A 110 19.15 -0.01 -8.28
C VAL A 110 19.29 -1.54 -8.27
N GLU A 111 20.06 -2.10 -7.32
CA GLU A 111 20.20 -3.55 -7.17
C GLU A 111 18.86 -4.22 -6.79
N ILE A 112 18.10 -3.62 -5.87
CA ILE A 112 16.76 -4.12 -5.48
C ILE A 112 15.85 -4.15 -6.70
N GLY A 113 15.75 -3.03 -7.44
CA GLY A 113 14.92 -2.95 -8.64
C GLY A 113 15.36 -3.94 -9.72
N GLY A 114 16.66 -4.06 -9.96
CA GLY A 114 17.21 -5.03 -10.92
C GLY A 114 16.83 -6.47 -10.60
N LYS A 115 16.85 -6.85 -9.33
CA LYS A 115 16.40 -8.18 -8.88
C LYS A 115 14.89 -8.38 -9.08
N TYR A 116 14.10 -7.35 -8.82
CA TYR A 116 12.64 -7.40 -8.99
C TYR A 116 12.25 -7.57 -10.46
N PHE A 117 12.86 -6.80 -11.35
CA PHE A 117 12.61 -6.87 -12.80
C PHE A 117 13.32 -8.04 -13.49
N LYS A 118 14.06 -8.89 -12.75
CA LYS A 118 14.70 -10.13 -13.24
C LYS A 118 15.58 -9.92 -14.47
N GLU A 119 16.27 -8.80 -14.55
CA GLU A 119 17.12 -8.38 -15.67
C GLU A 119 16.35 -8.17 -17.01
N GLU A 120 15.03 -8.29 -17.01
CA GLU A 120 14.20 -8.02 -18.20
C GLU A 120 14.15 -6.53 -18.52
N GLN A 121 14.29 -5.69 -17.49
CA GLN A 121 14.22 -4.23 -17.58
C GLN A 121 15.12 -3.60 -16.50
N SER A 122 15.77 -2.48 -16.82
CA SER A 122 16.48 -1.71 -15.80
C SER A 122 15.51 -0.82 -15.00
N LEU A 123 15.90 -0.46 -13.77
CA LEU A 123 15.12 0.46 -12.95
C LEU A 123 14.87 1.80 -13.67
N GLU A 124 15.87 2.33 -14.37
CA GLU A 124 15.75 3.59 -15.12
C GLU A 124 14.72 3.47 -16.25
N SER A 125 14.67 2.31 -16.92
CA SER A 125 13.70 2.07 -17.99
C SER A 125 12.28 1.96 -17.43
N ALA A 126 12.11 1.20 -16.35
CA ALA A 126 10.83 1.05 -15.66
C ALA A 126 10.31 2.40 -15.13
N PHE A 127 11.20 3.20 -14.54
CA PHE A 127 10.87 4.52 -14.01
C PHE A 127 10.41 5.46 -15.15
N ARG A 128 11.13 5.47 -16.27
CA ARG A 128 10.77 6.28 -17.44
C ARG A 128 9.43 5.86 -18.05
N GLU A 129 9.17 4.57 -18.13
CA GLU A 129 7.89 4.06 -18.65
C GLU A 129 6.72 4.43 -17.75
N THR A 130 6.93 4.42 -16.42
CA THR A 130 5.88 4.73 -15.44
C THR A 130 5.58 6.21 -15.36
N PHE A 131 6.62 7.07 -15.35
CA PHE A 131 6.47 8.48 -15.03
C PHE A 131 6.69 9.43 -16.21
N ASP A 132 7.13 8.93 -17.37
CA ASP A 132 7.57 9.72 -18.52
C ASP A 132 8.72 10.68 -18.18
N GLU A 133 9.53 10.33 -17.18
CA GLU A 133 10.66 11.12 -16.66
C GLU A 133 11.89 10.21 -16.46
N GLY A 134 13.08 10.80 -16.43
CA GLY A 134 14.32 10.07 -16.08
C GLY A 134 14.40 9.79 -14.60
N LEU A 135 15.04 8.67 -14.23
CA LEU A 135 15.34 8.38 -12.82
C LEU A 135 16.18 9.55 -12.23
N PRO A 136 15.80 10.11 -11.07
CA PRO A 136 16.55 11.19 -10.44
C PRO A 136 18.00 10.80 -10.10
N ASP A 137 18.91 11.77 -10.13
CA ASP A 137 20.32 11.56 -9.77
C ASP A 137 20.49 11.22 -8.29
N THR A 138 19.54 11.62 -7.44
CA THR A 138 19.47 11.31 -6.01
C THR A 138 18.19 10.54 -5.72
N LEU A 139 18.32 9.43 -5.01
CA LEU A 139 17.18 8.62 -4.55
C LEU A 139 17.09 8.65 -3.03
N ASN A 140 15.88 8.43 -2.50
CA ASN A 140 15.63 8.24 -1.08
C ASN A 140 16.05 9.44 -0.20
N GLU A 141 15.81 10.66 -0.68
CA GLU A 141 16.00 11.85 0.15
C GLU A 141 15.02 11.87 1.32
N THR A 142 13.83 11.34 1.09
CA THR A 142 12.80 11.05 2.10
C THR A 142 12.19 9.68 1.84
N HIS A 143 11.46 9.17 2.81
CA HIS A 143 10.70 7.92 2.64
C HIS A 143 9.39 8.01 3.41
N ARG A 144 8.40 7.23 2.99
CA ARG A 144 7.11 7.16 3.65
C ARG A 144 6.64 5.72 3.84
N MET A 145 5.74 5.56 4.79
CA MET A 145 5.17 4.27 5.18
C MET A 145 3.67 4.27 4.94
N MET A 146 3.16 3.22 4.32
CA MET A 146 1.73 3.01 4.12
C MET A 146 1.34 1.63 4.63
N ILE A 147 0.44 1.59 5.59
CA ILE A 147 -0.17 0.36 6.08
C ILE A 147 -1.48 0.16 5.33
N VAL A 148 -1.66 -1.01 4.74
CA VAL A 148 -2.83 -1.35 3.93
C VAL A 148 -3.57 -2.49 4.59
N ALA A 149 -4.84 -2.30 4.95
CA ALA A 149 -5.66 -3.36 5.53
C ALA A 149 -7.16 -3.15 5.33
N SER A 150 -7.96 -4.18 5.62
CA SER A 150 -9.43 -4.09 5.60
C SER A 150 -10.00 -3.40 6.83
N GLU A 151 -9.33 -3.51 7.99
CA GLU A 151 -9.75 -2.89 9.25
C GLU A 151 -8.53 -2.38 10.03
N MET A 152 -8.76 -1.31 10.80
CA MET A 152 -7.80 -0.76 11.73
C MET A 152 -8.45 -0.65 13.11
N ASP A 153 -7.70 -0.98 14.17
CA ASP A 153 -8.18 -0.75 15.54
C ASP A 153 -7.95 0.71 15.98
N ASP A 154 -8.74 1.14 16.97
CA ASP A 154 -8.71 2.52 17.48
C ASP A 154 -7.32 2.88 18.07
N GLU A 155 -6.63 1.90 18.64
CA GLU A 155 -5.29 2.09 19.21
C GLU A 155 -4.27 2.35 18.10
N THR A 156 -4.31 1.60 17.01
CA THR A 156 -3.45 1.78 15.83
C THR A 156 -3.75 3.13 15.16
N GLU A 157 -5.03 3.48 14.94
CA GLU A 157 -5.41 4.79 14.40
C GLU A 157 -4.83 5.93 15.22
N ARG A 158 -4.99 5.87 16.55
CA ARG A 158 -4.48 6.89 17.46
C ARG A 158 -2.94 7.03 17.38
N ILE A 159 -2.22 5.92 17.24
CA ILE A 159 -0.74 5.94 17.13
C ILE A 159 -0.33 6.55 15.79
N ILE A 160 -0.95 6.14 14.67
CA ILE A 160 -0.65 6.66 13.34
C ILE A 160 -0.89 8.18 13.30
N ARG A 161 -2.06 8.65 13.78
CA ARG A 161 -2.35 10.09 13.85
C ARG A 161 -1.36 10.85 14.71
N TYR A 162 -0.97 10.30 15.86
CA TYR A 162 0.03 10.90 16.72
C TYR A 162 1.39 11.03 16.03
N LEU A 163 1.85 10.00 15.35
CA LEU A 163 3.10 10.02 14.61
C LEU A 163 3.06 11.03 13.45
N SER A 164 1.98 11.02 12.67
CA SER A 164 1.85 11.87 11.50
C SER A 164 1.54 13.32 11.87
N GLU A 165 0.45 13.58 12.60
CA GLU A 165 -0.07 14.93 12.83
C GLU A 165 0.77 15.72 13.87
N VAL A 166 1.37 15.04 14.86
CA VAL A 166 2.12 15.68 15.94
C VAL A 166 3.62 15.66 15.70
N HIS A 167 4.15 14.57 15.16
CA HIS A 167 5.59 14.37 14.97
C HIS A 167 6.06 14.48 13.52
N GLY A 168 5.15 14.68 12.56
CA GLY A 168 5.48 14.84 11.16
C GLY A 168 6.11 13.58 10.51
N VAL A 169 5.87 12.42 11.09
CA VAL A 169 6.30 11.14 10.49
C VAL A 169 5.43 10.87 9.28
N ASP A 170 6.04 10.61 8.13
CA ASP A 170 5.30 10.30 6.89
C ASP A 170 4.80 8.86 6.92
N ILE A 171 3.72 8.67 7.64
CA ILE A 171 3.00 7.39 7.81
C ILE A 171 1.52 7.59 7.54
N ASN A 172 0.93 6.71 6.75
CA ASN A 172 -0.50 6.72 6.47
C ASN A 172 -1.09 5.31 6.54
N PHE A 173 -2.41 5.24 6.57
CA PHE A 173 -3.16 3.98 6.51
C PHE A 173 -4.15 4.03 5.34
N ILE A 174 -4.18 2.96 4.58
CA ILE A 174 -5.10 2.76 3.47
C ILE A 174 -6.06 1.64 3.84
N LYS A 175 -7.33 1.97 3.90
CA LYS A 175 -8.39 1.00 4.14
C LYS A 175 -8.97 0.53 2.83
N PHE A 176 -8.98 -0.78 2.62
CA PHE A 176 -9.78 -1.42 1.59
C PHE A 176 -11.07 -1.97 2.20
N GLN A 177 -12.20 -1.54 1.65
CA GLN A 177 -13.52 -2.02 2.05
C GLN A 177 -14.15 -2.82 0.92
N PHE A 178 -14.47 -4.06 1.20
CA PHE A 178 -15.12 -4.97 0.25
C PHE A 178 -16.64 -4.91 0.35
N PHE A 179 -17.31 -4.97 -0.79
CA PHE A 179 -18.77 -4.95 -0.91
C PHE A 179 -19.23 -6.01 -1.89
N LYS A 180 -20.42 -6.57 -1.64
CA LYS A 180 -21.05 -7.53 -2.54
C LYS A 180 -22.54 -7.24 -2.67
N ASN A 181 -23.02 -7.06 -3.92
CA ASN A 181 -24.43 -6.85 -4.15
C ASN A 181 -25.21 -8.19 -4.17
N ALA A 182 -26.53 -8.11 -4.18
CA ALA A 182 -27.40 -9.30 -4.19
C ALA A 182 -27.25 -10.17 -5.45
N GLU A 183 -26.71 -9.63 -6.53
CA GLU A 183 -26.46 -10.34 -7.78
C GLU A 183 -25.07 -11.01 -7.81
N GLY A 184 -24.30 -10.84 -6.73
CA GLY A 184 -22.96 -11.41 -6.57
C GLY A 184 -21.84 -10.56 -7.16
N LYS A 185 -22.12 -9.31 -7.63
CA LYS A 185 -21.09 -8.40 -8.09
C LYS A 185 -20.28 -7.90 -6.90
N GLU A 186 -18.98 -7.99 -7.04
CA GLU A 186 -18.00 -7.64 -6.02
C GLU A 186 -17.36 -6.29 -6.34
N LEU A 187 -17.16 -5.47 -5.31
CA LEU A 187 -16.62 -4.13 -5.43
C LEU A 187 -15.62 -3.91 -4.29
N LEU A 188 -14.51 -3.22 -4.60
CA LEU A 188 -13.52 -2.80 -3.64
C LEU A 188 -13.47 -1.27 -3.61
N ALA A 189 -13.54 -0.69 -2.41
CA ALA A 189 -13.39 0.74 -2.20
C ALA A 189 -12.11 1.01 -1.39
N ARG A 190 -11.40 2.09 -1.72
CA ARG A 190 -10.20 2.54 -1.05
C ARG A 190 -10.45 3.85 -0.31
N VAL A 191 -9.93 3.96 0.92
CA VAL A 191 -9.95 5.19 1.73
C VAL A 191 -8.61 5.41 2.37
N PHE A 192 -8.11 6.65 2.34
CA PHE A 192 -6.94 7.08 3.10
C PHE A 192 -7.38 7.63 4.47
N LEU A 193 -6.58 7.38 5.50
CA LEU A 193 -6.86 7.87 6.84
C LEU A 193 -6.46 9.35 7.01
N ILE A 194 -5.33 9.77 6.41
CA ILE A 194 -4.71 11.09 6.52
C ILE A 194 -4.42 11.63 5.13
#